data_2d7e79b4dcc38506d0c86a1e32b80451
#
_entry.id   2d7e79b4dcc38506d0c86a1e32b80451
#
_cell.length_a   1.000
_cell.length_b   1.000
_cell.length_c   1.000
_cell.angle_alpha   90.00
_cell.angle_beta   90.00
_cell.angle_gamma   90.00
#
_symmetry.space_group_name_H-M   'P 1'
#
loop_
_entity.id
_entity.type
_entity.pdbx_description
1 polymer ?
#
loop_
_entity_poly.entity_id
_entity_poly.type
_entity_poly.pdbx_seq_one_letter_code
_entity_poly.pdbx_strand_id
1 'polypeptide(L)'
;MRSTADGMVLERLQLPRVERLIYFAPAMFFAYLAMLCSGLILTSIFLVQVRNPEAIAGAGIFGLLVTLSLGALLIRTQLNDLRYMRLPTRTDAKTNYGIVLKCIKDAGWSVTRSKEAELIDARVADSLLSAGEWVAVRFTGADVWIASICDPRVGFSLVARQRCARYKELVKSAVCAAA
;
A
#
# COMPACT_ATOMS: atom_id res chain seq x y z
N MET A 1 -3.08 28.43 -24.91
CA MET A 1 -3.19 27.79 -23.62
C MET A 1 -3.10 26.28 -23.84
N ARG A 2 -1.96 25.66 -23.57
CA ARG A 2 -1.76 24.19 -23.67
C ARG A 2 -2.32 23.54 -22.42
N SER A 3 -3.31 22.68 -22.59
CA SER A 3 -3.84 21.82 -21.54
C SER A 3 -2.73 20.85 -21.07
N THR A 4 -2.22 21.07 -19.87
CA THR A 4 -1.21 20.23 -19.21
C THR A 4 -1.83 18.97 -18.56
N ALA A 5 -2.98 18.51 -19.06
CA ALA A 5 -3.69 17.35 -18.52
C ALA A 5 -3.29 16.00 -19.16
N ASP A 6 -2.52 16.05 -20.27
CA ASP A 6 -2.10 14.83 -20.98
C ASP A 6 -0.74 14.37 -20.45
N GLY A 7 -0.75 13.41 -19.54
CA GLY A 7 0.46 12.70 -19.16
C GLY A 7 0.69 12.43 -17.68
N MET A 8 -0.24 12.80 -16.79
CA MET A 8 -0.08 12.46 -15.38
C MET A 8 -0.36 10.96 -15.18
N VAL A 9 0.67 10.16 -15.35
CA VAL A 9 0.62 8.74 -14.94
C VAL A 9 0.56 8.72 -13.42
N LEU A 10 -0.64 8.59 -12.85
CA LEU A 10 -0.85 8.37 -11.43
C LEU A 10 -0.37 6.95 -11.07
N GLU A 11 0.96 6.78 -10.98
CA GLU A 11 1.51 5.45 -10.75
C GLU A 11 1.27 4.96 -9.32
N ARG A 12 1.36 5.84 -8.31
CA ARG A 12 1.31 5.43 -6.90
C ARG A 12 0.67 6.48 -5.99
N LEU A 13 -0.03 6.00 -4.98
CA LEU A 13 -0.52 6.81 -3.88
C LEU A 13 0.65 7.40 -3.08
N GLN A 14 0.67 8.73 -2.96
CA GLN A 14 1.69 9.42 -2.19
C GLN A 14 1.27 9.50 -0.72
N LEU A 15 2.01 8.82 0.14
CA LEU A 15 1.82 8.89 1.58
C LEU A 15 2.62 10.07 2.17
N PRO A 16 2.08 10.78 3.18
CA PRO A 16 2.86 11.69 4.01
C PRO A 16 4.09 11.00 4.60
N ARG A 17 5.15 11.75 4.91
CA ARG A 17 6.44 11.18 5.34
C ARG A 17 6.31 10.24 6.54
N VAL A 18 5.56 10.64 7.57
CA VAL A 18 5.36 9.85 8.79
C VAL A 18 4.57 8.56 8.48
N GLU A 19 3.47 8.66 7.74
CA GLU A 19 2.65 7.52 7.36
C GLU A 19 3.43 6.53 6.46
N ARG A 20 4.31 7.03 5.61
CA ARG A 20 5.21 6.21 4.79
C ARG A 20 6.18 5.42 5.67
N LEU A 21 6.79 6.03 6.68
CA LEU A 21 7.68 5.33 7.61
C LEU A 21 6.94 4.21 8.36
N ILE A 22 5.75 4.50 8.88
CA ILE A 22 4.94 3.50 9.59
C ILE A 22 4.52 2.37 8.64
N TYR A 23 4.10 2.70 7.40
CA TYR A 23 3.69 1.71 6.41
C TYR A 23 4.81 0.74 6.04
N PHE A 24 6.05 1.23 5.94
CA PHE A 24 7.22 0.41 5.63
C PHE A 24 7.96 -0.14 6.86
N ALA A 25 7.49 0.15 8.09
CA ALA A 25 8.12 -0.33 9.32
C ALA A 25 8.35 -1.85 9.36
N PRO A 26 7.41 -2.72 8.92
CA PRO A 26 7.66 -4.16 8.85
C PRO A 26 8.82 -4.54 7.93
N ALA A 27 8.97 -3.85 6.78
CA ALA A 27 10.10 -4.09 5.88
C ALA A 27 11.42 -3.61 6.50
N MET A 28 11.41 -2.49 7.22
CA MET A 28 12.58 -1.98 7.96
C MET A 28 13.01 -2.95 9.06
N PHE A 29 12.07 -3.63 9.71
CA PHE A 29 12.37 -4.68 10.69
C PHE A 29 13.18 -5.83 10.06
N PHE A 30 12.83 -6.29 8.87
CA PHE A 30 13.61 -7.30 8.15
C PHE A 30 15.01 -6.80 7.76
N ALA A 31 15.15 -5.52 7.39
CA ALA A 31 16.44 -4.91 7.13
C ALA A 31 17.32 -4.90 8.40
N TYR A 32 16.74 -4.60 9.56
CA TYR A 32 17.43 -4.68 10.84
C TYR A 32 17.87 -6.12 11.17
N LEU A 33 16.99 -7.11 10.99
CA LEU A 33 17.38 -8.52 11.17
C LEU A 33 18.49 -8.96 10.22
N ALA A 34 18.47 -8.52 8.98
CA ALA A 34 19.55 -8.80 8.03
C ALA A 34 20.89 -8.22 8.50
N MET A 35 20.87 -7.02 9.10
CA MET A 35 22.07 -6.40 9.70
C MET A 35 22.58 -7.22 10.88
N LEU A 36 21.72 -7.74 11.75
CA LEU A 36 22.09 -8.62 12.86
C LEU A 36 22.70 -9.94 12.35
N CYS A 37 22.12 -10.56 11.34
CA CYS A 37 22.68 -11.78 10.72
C CYS A 37 24.07 -11.52 10.12
N SER A 38 24.27 -10.37 9.48
CA SER A 38 25.58 -9.94 8.96
C SER A 38 26.59 -9.76 10.09
N GLY A 39 26.17 -9.22 11.23
CA GLY A 39 26.98 -9.10 12.44
C GLY A 39 27.44 -10.47 12.95
N LEU A 40 26.55 -11.47 12.98
CA LEU A 40 26.91 -12.84 13.37
C LEU A 40 27.96 -13.46 12.43
N ILE A 41 27.86 -13.23 11.14
CA ILE A 41 28.86 -13.71 10.16
C ILE A 41 30.20 -13.05 10.44
N LEU A 42 30.23 -11.74 10.62
CA LEU A 42 31.47 -11.01 10.92
C LEU A 42 32.12 -11.48 12.23
N THR A 43 31.33 -11.66 13.30
CA THR A 43 31.85 -12.13 14.59
C THR A 43 32.44 -13.54 14.48
N SER A 44 31.84 -14.44 13.67
CA SER A 44 32.39 -15.79 13.47
C SER A 44 33.70 -15.78 12.71
N ILE A 45 33.95 -14.78 11.85
CA ILE A 45 35.20 -14.64 11.10
C ILE A 45 36.33 -14.04 11.98
N PHE A 46 35.99 -13.01 12.78
CA PHE A 46 37.00 -12.23 13.49
C PHE A 46 37.28 -12.71 14.92
N LEU A 47 36.33 -13.40 15.56
CA LEU A 47 36.51 -13.91 16.92
C LEU A 47 36.97 -15.38 16.90
N VAL A 48 38.28 -15.58 16.93
CA VAL A 48 38.94 -16.91 16.93
C VAL A 48 38.55 -17.80 18.14
N GLN A 49 37.91 -17.24 19.17
CA GLN A 49 37.53 -17.95 20.41
C GLN A 49 36.09 -18.56 20.35
N VAL A 50 35.39 -18.45 19.24
CA VAL A 50 34.04 -19.03 19.12
C VAL A 50 34.13 -20.55 18.98
N ARG A 51 33.43 -21.29 19.83
CA ARG A 51 33.51 -22.78 19.93
C ARG A 51 33.12 -23.51 18.62
N ASN A 52 32.24 -22.93 17.77
CA ASN A 52 31.81 -23.49 16.50
C ASN A 52 31.60 -22.40 15.45
N PRO A 53 32.67 -21.80 14.89
CA PRO A 53 32.56 -20.64 13.99
C PRO A 53 31.78 -20.97 12.71
N GLU A 54 31.94 -22.18 12.17
CA GLU A 54 31.25 -22.62 10.93
C GLU A 54 29.74 -22.71 11.10
N ALA A 55 29.27 -23.23 12.24
CA ALA A 55 27.84 -23.32 12.54
C ALA A 55 27.20 -21.93 12.71
N ILE A 56 27.92 -21.00 13.34
CA ILE A 56 27.43 -19.60 13.51
C ILE A 56 27.43 -18.87 12.18
N ALA A 57 28.47 -19.02 11.36
CA ALA A 57 28.52 -18.47 10.02
C ALA A 57 27.39 -19.03 9.14
N GLY A 58 27.18 -20.34 9.16
CA GLY A 58 26.12 -21.00 8.42
C GLY A 58 24.71 -20.51 8.82
N ALA A 59 24.45 -20.39 10.13
CA ALA A 59 23.20 -19.85 10.63
C ALA A 59 23.02 -18.38 10.24
N GLY A 60 24.10 -17.58 10.29
CA GLY A 60 24.10 -16.19 9.86
C GLY A 60 23.77 -16.03 8.37
N ILE A 61 24.40 -16.83 7.50
CA ILE A 61 24.16 -16.83 6.05
C ILE A 61 22.71 -17.23 5.75
N PHE A 62 22.22 -18.32 6.35
CA PHE A 62 20.86 -18.77 6.17
C PHE A 62 19.85 -17.70 6.62
N GLY A 63 20.04 -17.14 7.83
CA GLY A 63 19.22 -16.06 8.37
C GLY A 63 19.22 -14.82 7.46
N LEU A 64 20.37 -14.45 6.92
CA LEU A 64 20.52 -13.32 6.00
C LEU A 64 19.72 -13.56 4.71
N LEU A 65 19.83 -14.73 4.10
CA LEU A 65 19.08 -15.06 2.88
C LEU A 65 17.57 -15.04 3.11
N VAL A 66 17.10 -15.61 4.22
CA VAL A 66 15.68 -15.63 4.57
C VAL A 66 15.16 -14.20 4.82
N THR A 67 15.86 -13.40 5.62
CA THR A 67 15.42 -12.03 5.95
C THR A 67 15.43 -11.12 4.74
N LEU A 68 16.42 -11.21 3.86
CA LEU A 68 16.47 -10.43 2.62
C LEU A 68 15.33 -10.82 1.68
N SER A 69 15.07 -12.13 1.52
CA SER A 69 14.00 -12.64 0.65
C SER A 69 12.62 -12.20 1.14
N LEU A 70 12.33 -12.33 2.43
CA LEU A 70 11.07 -11.92 3.04
C LEU A 70 10.92 -10.39 3.01
N GLY A 71 11.97 -9.64 3.30
CA GLY A 71 11.99 -8.17 3.24
C GLY A 71 11.70 -7.67 1.83
N ALA A 72 12.36 -8.24 0.81
CA ALA A 72 12.14 -7.90 -0.59
C ALA A 72 10.70 -8.20 -1.05
N LEU A 73 10.16 -9.37 -0.67
CA LEU A 73 8.79 -9.76 -0.96
C LEU A 73 7.79 -8.79 -0.32
N LEU A 74 8.02 -8.41 0.92
CA LEU A 74 7.16 -7.48 1.65
C LEU A 74 7.18 -6.08 1.02
N ILE A 75 8.37 -5.55 0.70
CA ILE A 75 8.51 -4.25 0.00
C ILE A 75 7.78 -4.29 -1.33
N ARG A 76 7.99 -5.34 -2.13
CA ARG A 76 7.33 -5.50 -3.44
C ARG A 76 5.80 -5.49 -3.28
N THR A 77 5.30 -6.19 -2.28
CA THR A 77 3.87 -6.27 -1.97
C THR A 77 3.32 -4.91 -1.57
N GLN A 78 3.98 -4.22 -0.65
CA GLN A 78 3.59 -2.89 -0.19
C GLN A 78 3.61 -1.86 -1.33
N LEU A 79 4.63 -1.90 -2.19
CA LEU A 79 4.71 -1.01 -3.35
C LEU A 79 3.61 -1.29 -4.38
N ASN A 80 3.20 -2.55 -4.55
CA ASN A 80 2.09 -2.91 -5.43
C ASN A 80 0.73 -2.44 -4.86
N ASP A 81 0.55 -2.51 -3.54
CA ASP A 81 -0.68 -2.07 -2.90
C ASP A 81 -0.89 -0.55 -3.03
N LEU A 82 0.21 0.23 -3.12
CA LEU A 82 0.18 1.67 -3.38
C LEU A 82 -0.15 2.06 -4.83
N ARG A 83 -0.19 1.11 -5.76
CA ARG A 83 -0.51 1.42 -7.16
C ARG A 83 -1.99 1.71 -7.35
N TYR A 84 -2.25 2.74 -8.13
CA TYR A 84 -3.60 3.01 -8.61
C TYR A 84 -4.02 1.96 -9.66
N MET A 85 -5.25 1.49 -9.55
CA MET A 85 -5.93 0.74 -10.59
C MET A 85 -6.66 1.75 -11.49
N ARG A 86 -6.36 1.76 -12.77
CA ARG A 86 -7.03 2.60 -13.77
C ARG A 86 -8.30 1.91 -14.24
N LEU A 87 -9.40 2.64 -14.24
CA LEU A 87 -10.68 2.24 -14.82
C LEU A 87 -11.03 3.23 -15.92
N PRO A 88 -10.92 2.86 -17.19
CA PRO A 88 -11.42 3.68 -18.27
C PRO A 88 -12.94 3.67 -18.24
N THR A 89 -13.57 4.84 -18.33
CA THR A 89 -15.02 5.00 -18.37
C THR A 89 -15.42 5.76 -19.63
N ARG A 90 -16.73 5.76 -19.93
CA ARG A 90 -17.30 6.54 -21.03
C ARG A 90 -17.90 7.85 -20.55
N THR A 91 -17.93 8.06 -19.24
CA THR A 91 -18.53 9.23 -18.58
C THR A 91 -17.47 10.25 -18.21
N ASP A 92 -17.88 11.49 -18.03
CA ASP A 92 -17.00 12.59 -17.61
C ASP A 92 -16.62 12.48 -16.14
N ALA A 93 -15.55 13.20 -15.74
CA ALA A 93 -15.03 13.18 -14.38
C ALA A 93 -16.06 13.59 -13.32
N LYS A 94 -16.98 14.52 -13.66
CA LYS A 94 -18.01 15.00 -12.73
C LYS A 94 -19.08 13.93 -12.46
N THR A 95 -19.53 13.26 -13.49
CA THR A 95 -20.49 12.13 -13.39
C THR A 95 -19.87 10.99 -12.60
N ASN A 96 -18.63 10.60 -12.94
CA ASN A 96 -17.89 9.56 -12.22
C ASN A 96 -17.70 9.91 -10.74
N TYR A 97 -17.39 11.18 -10.44
CA TYR A 97 -17.28 11.67 -9.07
C TYR A 97 -18.61 11.48 -8.30
N GLY A 98 -19.73 11.84 -8.90
CA GLY A 98 -21.06 11.65 -8.28
C GLY A 98 -21.38 10.19 -7.99
N ILE A 99 -21.08 9.28 -8.93
CA ILE A 99 -21.27 7.83 -8.78
C ILE A 99 -20.42 7.28 -7.62
N VAL A 100 -19.13 7.61 -7.60
CA VAL A 100 -18.20 7.14 -6.57
C VAL A 100 -18.57 7.72 -5.20
N LEU A 101 -18.91 9.00 -5.13
CA LEU A 101 -19.31 9.63 -3.88
C LEU A 101 -20.59 9.00 -3.30
N LYS A 102 -21.55 8.67 -4.14
CA LYS A 102 -22.76 7.94 -3.75
C LYS A 102 -22.40 6.54 -3.23
N CYS A 103 -21.59 5.79 -3.98
CA CYS A 103 -21.13 4.45 -3.58
C CYS A 103 -20.44 4.48 -2.19
N ILE A 104 -19.57 5.45 -1.95
CA ILE A 104 -18.85 5.62 -0.68
C ILE A 104 -19.84 5.90 0.46
N LYS A 105 -20.82 6.79 0.25
CA LYS A 105 -21.85 7.10 1.24
C LYS A 105 -22.77 5.92 1.53
N ASP A 106 -23.21 5.22 0.49
CA ASP A 106 -24.09 4.05 0.62
C ASP A 106 -23.38 2.89 1.35
N ALA A 107 -22.05 2.80 1.19
CA ALA A 107 -21.21 1.85 1.91
C ALA A 107 -20.89 2.29 3.37
N GLY A 108 -21.34 3.47 3.81
CA GLY A 108 -21.10 3.96 5.16
C GLY A 108 -19.66 4.43 5.43
N TRP A 109 -18.87 4.71 4.39
CA TRP A 109 -17.49 5.16 4.56
C TRP A 109 -17.42 6.65 4.88
N SER A 110 -16.47 7.05 5.72
CA SER A 110 -16.23 8.44 6.06
C SER A 110 -15.36 9.12 5.01
N VAL A 111 -15.88 10.14 4.35
CA VAL A 111 -15.09 10.97 3.43
C VAL A 111 -14.20 11.89 4.23
N THR A 112 -12.88 11.77 4.08
CA THR A 112 -11.89 12.61 4.78
C THR A 112 -11.47 13.81 3.96
N ARG A 113 -11.48 13.68 2.64
CA ARG A 113 -11.16 14.76 1.71
C ARG A 113 -11.90 14.54 0.40
N SER A 114 -12.49 15.60 -0.14
CA SER A 114 -13.09 15.55 -1.47
C SER A 114 -12.89 16.88 -2.19
N LYS A 115 -12.66 16.78 -3.50
CA LYS A 115 -12.65 17.92 -4.42
C LYS A 115 -13.37 17.46 -5.68
N GLU A 116 -14.46 18.18 -6.03
CA GLU A 116 -15.34 17.80 -7.12
C GLU A 116 -14.56 17.54 -8.41
N ALA A 117 -14.87 16.43 -9.08
CA ALA A 117 -14.24 15.96 -10.31
C ALA A 117 -12.70 15.77 -10.29
N GLU A 118 -12.06 15.86 -9.12
CA GLU A 118 -10.60 15.66 -9.01
C GLU A 118 -10.24 14.49 -8.09
N LEU A 119 -10.79 14.46 -6.86
CA LEU A 119 -10.38 13.46 -5.89
C LEU A 119 -11.45 13.19 -4.81
N ILE A 120 -11.42 11.95 -4.30
CA ILE A 120 -12.11 11.55 -3.08
C ILE A 120 -11.13 10.68 -2.27
N ASP A 121 -10.91 11.04 -1.01
CA ASP A 121 -10.21 10.22 -0.04
C ASP A 121 -11.23 9.82 1.04
N ALA A 122 -11.41 8.53 1.26
CA ALA A 122 -12.35 8.00 2.25
C ALA A 122 -11.66 7.00 3.18
N ARG A 123 -12.17 6.91 4.39
CA ARG A 123 -11.77 5.90 5.39
C ARG A 123 -12.90 4.96 5.66
N VAL A 124 -12.56 3.69 5.71
CA VAL A 124 -13.45 2.62 6.12
C VAL A 124 -13.13 2.28 7.56
N ALA A 125 -14.03 2.60 8.49
CA ALA A 125 -13.91 2.26 9.90
C ALA A 125 -14.89 1.13 10.19
N ASP A 126 -14.47 -0.14 10.01
CA ASP A 126 -15.42 -1.25 9.98
C ASP A 126 -15.63 -1.95 11.33
N SER A 127 -14.76 -1.83 12.30
CA SER A 127 -14.96 -2.42 13.65
C SER A 127 -13.81 -2.12 14.60
N LEU A 128 -13.97 -2.43 15.88
CA LEU A 128 -12.92 -2.42 16.92
C LEU A 128 -11.68 -3.28 16.55
N LEU A 129 -11.81 -4.20 15.59
CA LEU A 129 -10.75 -5.09 15.12
C LEU A 129 -10.23 -4.70 13.71
N SER A 130 -10.80 -3.69 13.08
CA SER A 130 -10.38 -3.20 11.77
C SER A 130 -9.35 -2.10 11.97
N ALA A 131 -8.21 -2.31 11.35
CA ALA A 131 -7.11 -1.36 11.33
C ALA A 131 -7.46 -0.04 10.62
N GLY A 132 -8.70 0.08 10.09
CA GLY A 132 -9.07 1.13 9.16
C GLY A 132 -8.42 0.89 7.79
N GLU A 133 -9.16 1.16 6.75
CA GLU A 133 -8.64 1.15 5.39
C GLU A 133 -8.81 2.54 4.78
N TRP A 134 -7.85 2.90 3.94
CA TRP A 134 -7.88 4.16 3.21
C TRP A 134 -8.13 3.89 1.73
N VAL A 135 -9.20 4.47 1.19
CA VAL A 135 -9.55 4.41 -0.22
C VAL A 135 -9.33 5.79 -0.83
N ALA A 136 -8.47 5.87 -1.83
CA ALA A 136 -8.19 7.08 -2.58
C ALA A 136 -8.67 6.92 -4.02
N VAL A 137 -9.51 7.84 -4.47
CA VAL A 137 -9.99 7.88 -5.85
C VAL A 137 -9.58 9.20 -6.49
N ARG A 138 -9.10 9.14 -7.72
CA ARG A 138 -8.70 10.28 -8.53
C ARG A 138 -9.43 10.21 -9.86
N PHE A 139 -9.81 11.37 -10.37
CA PHE A 139 -10.55 11.50 -11.61
C PHE A 139 -9.72 12.32 -12.60
N THR A 140 -9.51 11.78 -13.80
CA THR A 140 -8.72 12.45 -14.85
C THR A 140 -9.40 12.20 -16.20
N GLY A 141 -10.09 13.21 -16.72
CA GLY A 141 -10.91 13.03 -17.92
C GLY A 141 -11.99 11.96 -17.74
N ALA A 142 -11.95 10.93 -18.59
CA ALA A 142 -12.84 9.77 -18.49
C ALA A 142 -12.26 8.62 -17.64
N ASP A 143 -11.07 8.79 -17.04
CA ASP A 143 -10.43 7.75 -16.25
C ASP A 143 -10.70 7.92 -14.75
N VAL A 144 -11.03 6.82 -14.09
CA VAL A 144 -11.12 6.72 -12.63
C VAL A 144 -9.95 5.89 -12.13
N TRP A 145 -9.17 6.46 -11.21
CA TRP A 145 -8.01 5.82 -10.62
C TRP A 145 -8.29 5.50 -9.17
N ILE A 146 -8.17 4.24 -8.79
CA ILE A 146 -8.54 3.75 -7.45
C ILE A 146 -7.32 3.13 -6.79
N ALA A 147 -6.99 3.59 -5.59
CA ALA A 147 -6.05 2.95 -4.68
C ALA A 147 -6.74 2.65 -3.35
N SER A 148 -6.43 1.51 -2.75
CA SER A 148 -6.89 1.18 -1.40
C SER A 148 -5.78 0.48 -0.66
N ILE A 149 -5.48 0.98 0.53
CA ILE A 149 -4.43 0.47 1.42
C ILE A 149 -4.96 0.37 2.84
N CYS A 150 -4.30 -0.47 3.65
CA CYS A 150 -4.49 -0.41 5.09
C CYS A 150 -4.09 0.98 5.60
N ASP A 151 -4.78 1.50 6.62
CA ASP A 151 -4.36 2.77 7.22
C ASP A 151 -2.93 2.60 7.74
N PRO A 152 -1.98 3.41 7.26
CA PRO A 152 -0.59 3.32 7.65
C PRO A 152 -0.37 3.43 9.16
N ARG A 153 -1.28 4.10 9.88
CA ARG A 153 -1.20 4.32 11.33
C ARG A 153 -1.40 3.06 12.15
N VAL A 154 -2.04 2.05 11.58
CA VAL A 154 -2.36 0.80 12.27
C VAL A 154 -1.45 -0.34 11.85
N GLY A 155 -0.63 -0.12 10.84
CA GLY A 155 0.36 -1.06 10.35
C GLY A 155 -0.16 -1.99 9.24
N PHE A 156 0.75 -2.81 8.74
CA PHE A 156 0.48 -3.76 7.67
C PHE A 156 -0.25 -5.02 8.20
N SER A 157 -1.39 -5.36 7.60
CA SER A 157 -2.14 -6.58 7.89
C SER A 157 -2.51 -7.32 6.61
N LEU A 158 -2.23 -8.62 6.55
CA LEU A 158 -2.63 -9.47 5.42
C LEU A 158 -4.15 -9.56 5.27
N VAL A 159 -4.89 -9.57 6.39
CA VAL A 159 -6.35 -9.61 6.39
C VAL A 159 -6.93 -8.30 5.83
N ALA A 160 -6.36 -7.16 6.24
CA ALA A 160 -6.77 -5.86 5.72
C ALA A 160 -6.49 -5.74 4.20
N ARG A 161 -5.46 -6.41 3.69
CA ARG A 161 -5.16 -6.44 2.25
C ARG A 161 -6.28 -7.07 1.42
N GLN A 162 -6.89 -8.16 1.89
CA GLN A 162 -8.04 -8.78 1.20
C GLN A 162 -9.24 -7.83 1.19
N ARG A 163 -9.46 -7.08 2.28
CA ARG A 163 -10.52 -6.06 2.35
C ARG A 163 -10.26 -4.91 1.38
N CYS A 164 -9.01 -4.42 1.30
CA CYS A 164 -8.62 -3.38 0.33
C CYS A 164 -8.92 -3.81 -1.12
N ALA A 165 -8.66 -5.07 -1.48
CA ALA A 165 -9.01 -5.60 -2.79
C ALA A 165 -10.54 -5.57 -3.01
N ARG A 166 -11.32 -5.97 -2.01
CA ARG A 166 -12.79 -5.94 -2.07
C ARG A 166 -13.33 -4.51 -2.24
N TYR A 167 -12.74 -3.52 -1.58
CA TYR A 167 -13.18 -2.11 -1.73
C TYR A 167 -12.86 -1.55 -3.12
N LYS A 168 -11.71 -1.90 -3.70
CA LYS A 168 -11.41 -1.57 -5.10
C LYS A 168 -12.46 -2.15 -6.05
N GLU A 169 -12.84 -3.42 -5.87
CA GLU A 169 -13.86 -4.07 -6.69
C GLU A 169 -15.27 -3.47 -6.48
N LEU A 170 -15.60 -3.02 -5.26
CA LEU A 170 -16.87 -2.37 -4.98
C LEU A 170 -16.99 -1.03 -5.75
N VAL A 171 -15.97 -0.18 -5.67
CA VAL A 171 -15.95 1.09 -6.42
C VAL A 171 -15.95 0.82 -7.94
N LYS A 172 -15.16 -0.16 -8.40
CA LYS A 172 -15.11 -0.57 -9.80
C LYS A 172 -16.48 -1.02 -10.30
N SER A 173 -17.18 -1.88 -9.56
CA SER A 173 -18.51 -2.35 -9.94
C SER A 173 -19.53 -1.22 -10.02
N ALA A 174 -19.48 -0.25 -9.09
CA ALA A 174 -20.35 0.92 -9.13
C ALA A 174 -20.11 1.79 -10.38
N VAL A 175 -18.84 2.02 -10.72
CA VAL A 175 -18.46 2.79 -11.91
C VAL A 175 -18.83 2.06 -13.19
N CYS A 176 -18.55 0.74 -13.29
CA CYS A 176 -18.86 -0.05 -14.46
C CYS A 176 -20.38 -0.27 -14.69
N ALA A 177 -21.18 -0.28 -13.61
CA ALA A 177 -22.64 -0.39 -13.73
C ALA A 177 -23.31 0.89 -14.25
N ALA A 178 -22.64 2.02 -14.17
CA ALA A 178 -23.15 3.33 -14.59
C ALA A 178 -22.56 3.81 -15.93
N ALA A 179 -21.57 3.10 -16.49
CA ALA A 179 -20.91 3.39 -17.77
C ALA A 179 -21.56 2.67 -18.93
#